data_7a0d3e60c828628be574c293c093d600
#
_entry.id   7a0d3e60c828628be574c293c093d600
#
_cell.length_a   1.000
_cell.length_b   1.000
_cell.length_c   1.000
_cell.angle_alpha   90.00
_cell.angle_beta   90.00
_cell.angle_gamma   90.00
#
_symmetry.space_group_name_H-M   'P 1'
#
loop_
_entity.id
_entity.type
_entity.pdbx_description
1 polymer ?
#
loop_
_entity_poly.entity_id
_entity_poly.type
_entity_poly.pdbx_seq_one_letter_code
_entity_poly.pdbx_strand_id
1 'polypeptide(L)'
;MYNPYSLQGKTILVTGASSGIGQSVAIECSKMGASVVITGRNKDRLQETYDMLEGSGHIQIPADLSSYPEIQKLVDECPKVDGVSHNAGIAKIIPVKRISQENLEEIVGTNAFGPILLTQLLVRNKKINNKGSIVFTSSLSGVYCVHYGESMYAASKGALSGFAKGAALELAAQGIRVNCVNPSIIQTNIFKNEGEIISDEQMQEKIQNYPLKRLGVTTDVSWAHVFFLSDASSWITGINLPIDGGYILI
;
A
#
# COMPACT_ATOMS: atom_id res chain seq x y z
N MET A 1 -28.96 2.79 -7.27
CA MET A 1 -28.72 3.95 -6.37
C MET A 1 -27.32 4.48 -6.66
N TYR A 2 -27.12 5.78 -6.83
CA TYR A 2 -25.77 6.36 -7.04
C TYR A 2 -24.89 6.15 -5.82
N ASN A 3 -23.70 5.56 -6.01
CA ASN A 3 -22.70 5.34 -4.97
C ASN A 3 -21.33 5.82 -5.47
N PRO A 4 -20.81 6.96 -5.00
CA PRO A 4 -19.52 7.50 -5.47
C PRO A 4 -18.31 6.66 -5.02
N TYR A 5 -18.49 5.75 -4.08
CA TYR A 5 -17.46 4.81 -3.62
C TYR A 5 -17.42 3.52 -4.44
N SER A 6 -18.39 3.32 -5.36
CA SER A 6 -18.45 2.12 -6.20
C SER A 6 -17.22 1.99 -7.07
N LEU A 7 -16.69 0.78 -7.16
CA LEU A 7 -15.64 0.39 -8.09
C LEU A 7 -16.18 -0.52 -9.22
N GLN A 8 -17.50 -0.55 -9.38
CA GLN A 8 -18.15 -1.35 -10.41
C GLN A 8 -17.59 -1.02 -11.81
N GLY A 9 -17.13 -2.06 -12.52
CA GLY A 9 -16.57 -1.94 -13.85
C GLY A 9 -15.12 -1.42 -13.89
N LYS A 10 -14.49 -1.19 -12.73
CA LYS A 10 -13.07 -0.82 -12.63
C LYS A 10 -12.21 -2.07 -12.43
N THR A 11 -11.01 -2.03 -12.98
CA THR A 11 -9.95 -3.02 -12.73
C THR A 11 -8.89 -2.41 -11.84
N ILE A 12 -8.59 -3.06 -10.70
CA ILE A 12 -7.65 -2.55 -9.69
C ILE A 12 -6.49 -3.54 -9.50
N LEU A 13 -5.25 -3.05 -9.69
CA LEU A 13 -4.04 -3.81 -9.33
C LEU A 13 -3.71 -3.57 -7.85
N VAL A 14 -3.58 -4.65 -7.07
CA VAL A 14 -3.23 -4.61 -5.66
C VAL A 14 -1.94 -5.39 -5.43
N THR A 15 -0.88 -4.69 -4.97
CA THR A 15 0.39 -5.32 -4.61
C THR A 15 0.44 -5.68 -3.13
N GLY A 16 1.26 -6.68 -2.77
CA GLY A 16 1.32 -7.17 -1.39
C GLY A 16 0.01 -7.79 -0.92
N ALA A 17 -0.78 -8.31 -1.85
CA ALA A 17 -2.12 -8.82 -1.59
C ALA A 17 -2.17 -10.17 -0.85
N SER A 18 -1.02 -10.80 -0.58
CA SER A 18 -0.94 -12.09 0.11
C SER A 18 -1.19 -12.03 1.62
N SER A 19 -1.32 -10.84 2.21
CA SER A 19 -1.61 -10.69 3.65
C SER A 19 -1.89 -9.23 4.04
N GLY A 20 -2.38 -9.03 5.26
CA GLY A 20 -2.44 -7.74 5.93
C GLY A 20 -3.26 -6.69 5.18
N ILE A 21 -2.71 -5.46 5.05
CA ILE A 21 -3.41 -4.35 4.40
C ILE A 21 -3.72 -4.66 2.94
N GLY A 22 -2.76 -5.20 2.17
CA GLY A 22 -2.96 -5.50 0.75
C GLY A 22 -4.05 -6.55 0.51
N GLN A 23 -4.12 -7.59 1.33
CA GLN A 23 -5.21 -8.57 1.30
C GLN A 23 -6.55 -7.90 1.58
N SER A 24 -6.63 -7.09 2.64
CA SER A 24 -7.85 -6.35 2.99
C SER A 24 -8.29 -5.40 1.86
N VAL A 25 -7.34 -4.67 1.23
CA VAL A 25 -7.65 -3.80 0.08
C VAL A 25 -8.21 -4.60 -1.09
N ALA A 26 -7.63 -5.75 -1.42
CA ALA A 26 -8.12 -6.60 -2.51
C ALA A 26 -9.56 -7.06 -2.26
N ILE A 27 -9.84 -7.54 -1.04
CA ILE A 27 -11.16 -7.99 -0.63
C ILE A 27 -12.17 -6.83 -0.67
N GLU A 28 -11.86 -5.68 -0.07
CA GLU A 28 -12.79 -4.54 -0.04
C GLU A 28 -13.03 -3.96 -1.44
N CYS A 29 -12.00 -3.90 -2.32
CA CYS A 29 -12.20 -3.51 -3.71
C CYS A 29 -13.15 -4.46 -4.46
N SER A 30 -13.04 -5.77 -4.24
CA SER A 30 -13.93 -6.76 -4.87
C SER A 30 -15.38 -6.60 -4.40
N LYS A 31 -15.61 -6.40 -3.10
CA LYS A 31 -16.93 -6.09 -2.52
C LYS A 31 -17.56 -4.83 -3.09
N MET A 32 -16.73 -3.85 -3.48
CA MET A 32 -17.18 -2.62 -4.12
C MET A 32 -17.39 -2.77 -5.63
N GLY A 33 -17.26 -4.00 -6.18
CA GLY A 33 -17.58 -4.35 -7.55
C GLY A 33 -16.40 -4.27 -8.53
N ALA A 34 -15.14 -4.12 -8.05
CA ALA A 34 -13.97 -4.14 -8.92
C ALA A 34 -13.61 -5.56 -9.37
N SER A 35 -13.10 -5.67 -10.60
CA SER A 35 -12.20 -6.77 -10.96
C SER A 35 -10.82 -6.49 -10.37
N VAL A 36 -10.23 -7.44 -9.64
CA VAL A 36 -8.98 -7.20 -8.91
C VAL A 36 -7.87 -8.05 -9.52
N VAL A 37 -6.74 -7.40 -9.84
CA VAL A 37 -5.48 -8.08 -10.16
C VAL A 37 -4.64 -8.10 -8.90
N ILE A 38 -4.35 -9.27 -8.34
CA ILE A 38 -3.58 -9.41 -7.10
C ILE A 38 -2.17 -9.92 -7.38
N THR A 39 -1.18 -9.33 -6.68
CA THR A 39 0.21 -9.77 -6.76
C THR A 39 0.90 -9.82 -5.41
N GLY A 40 1.83 -10.75 -5.27
CA GLY A 40 2.63 -11.00 -4.09
C GLY A 40 3.57 -12.18 -4.29
N ARG A 41 4.55 -12.37 -3.41
CA ARG A 41 5.58 -13.41 -3.53
C ARG A 41 5.10 -14.80 -3.15
N ASN A 42 4.25 -14.89 -2.13
CA ASN A 42 3.76 -16.17 -1.61
C ASN A 42 2.51 -16.59 -2.37
N LYS A 43 2.66 -17.60 -3.24
CA LYS A 43 1.60 -18.11 -4.12
C LYS A 43 0.42 -18.70 -3.35
N ASP A 44 0.68 -19.44 -2.28
CA ASP A 44 -0.38 -20.11 -1.51
C ASP A 44 -1.26 -19.08 -0.79
N ARG A 45 -0.64 -18.11 -0.09
CA ARG A 45 -1.39 -17.02 0.54
C ARG A 45 -2.08 -16.10 -0.47
N LEU A 46 -1.50 -15.97 -1.67
CA LEU A 46 -2.12 -15.18 -2.73
C LEU A 46 -3.38 -15.90 -3.24
N GLN A 47 -3.34 -17.25 -3.32
CA GLN A 47 -4.50 -18.07 -3.64
C GLN A 47 -5.57 -17.97 -2.56
N GLU A 48 -5.19 -18.04 -1.26
CA GLU A 48 -6.14 -17.81 -0.15
C GLU A 48 -6.86 -16.46 -0.29
N THR A 49 -6.13 -15.41 -0.66
CA THR A 49 -6.74 -14.09 -0.91
C THR A 49 -7.67 -14.13 -2.11
N TYR A 50 -7.26 -14.79 -3.20
CA TYR A 50 -8.06 -14.91 -4.43
C TYR A 50 -9.41 -15.57 -4.14
N ASP A 51 -9.42 -16.62 -3.32
CA ASP A 51 -10.62 -17.37 -2.95
C ASP A 51 -11.59 -16.55 -2.05
N MET A 52 -11.12 -15.45 -1.45
CA MET A 52 -11.92 -14.52 -0.65
C MET A 52 -12.53 -13.38 -1.46
N LEU A 53 -12.15 -13.21 -2.74
CA LEU A 53 -12.66 -12.11 -3.55
C LEU A 53 -14.12 -12.35 -3.98
N GLU A 54 -14.90 -11.28 -3.92
CA GLU A 54 -16.31 -11.30 -4.35
C GLU A 54 -16.44 -10.84 -5.81
N GLY A 55 -17.31 -11.50 -6.57
CA GLY A 55 -17.56 -11.18 -7.97
C GLY A 55 -16.79 -12.07 -8.94
N SER A 56 -16.32 -11.51 -10.04
CA SER A 56 -15.65 -12.26 -11.12
C SER A 56 -14.63 -11.41 -11.87
N GLY A 57 -13.81 -12.06 -12.73
CA GLY A 57 -12.81 -11.35 -13.53
C GLY A 57 -11.53 -11.00 -12.77
N HIS A 58 -11.32 -11.61 -11.60
CA HIS A 58 -10.09 -11.43 -10.83
C HIS A 58 -8.93 -12.20 -11.48
N ILE A 59 -7.73 -11.68 -11.31
CA ILE A 59 -6.50 -12.25 -11.87
C ILE A 59 -5.44 -12.31 -10.77
N GLN A 60 -4.69 -13.41 -10.74
CA GLN A 60 -3.56 -13.60 -9.85
C GLN A 60 -2.26 -13.65 -10.66
N ILE A 61 -1.32 -12.77 -10.38
CA ILE A 61 0.00 -12.72 -11.01
C ILE A 61 1.07 -12.67 -9.92
N PRO A 62 1.66 -13.79 -9.51
CA PRO A 62 2.72 -13.80 -8.53
C PRO A 62 3.96 -13.07 -9.04
N ALA A 63 4.50 -12.15 -8.23
CA ALA A 63 5.74 -11.43 -8.53
C ALA A 63 6.45 -10.93 -7.26
N ASP A 64 7.78 -10.91 -7.31
CA ASP A 64 8.62 -10.21 -6.32
C ASP A 64 8.96 -8.81 -6.85
N LEU A 65 8.49 -7.79 -6.14
CA LEU A 65 8.71 -6.39 -6.53
C LEU A 65 10.13 -5.88 -6.21
N SER A 66 10.99 -6.69 -5.60
CA SER A 66 12.42 -6.40 -5.51
C SER A 66 13.18 -6.83 -6.77
N SER A 67 12.56 -7.61 -7.65
CA SER A 67 13.11 -8.13 -8.90
C SER A 67 12.57 -7.37 -10.10
N TYR A 68 13.42 -6.58 -10.77
CA TYR A 68 13.01 -5.83 -11.96
C TYR A 68 12.46 -6.72 -13.09
N PRO A 69 13.06 -7.91 -13.42
CA PRO A 69 12.47 -8.82 -14.41
C PRO A 69 11.06 -9.31 -14.04
N GLU A 70 10.79 -9.54 -12.74
CA GLU A 70 9.46 -9.96 -12.31
C GLU A 70 8.46 -8.81 -12.36
N ILE A 71 8.89 -7.57 -12.09
CA ILE A 71 8.06 -6.38 -12.30
C ILE A 71 7.68 -6.23 -13.78
N GLN A 72 8.65 -6.41 -14.70
CA GLN A 72 8.38 -6.37 -16.13
C GLN A 72 7.34 -7.44 -16.54
N LYS A 73 7.53 -8.68 -16.12
CA LYS A 73 6.59 -9.77 -16.36
C LYS A 73 5.19 -9.45 -15.83
N LEU A 74 5.10 -8.94 -14.58
CA LEU A 74 3.83 -8.50 -13.99
C LEU A 74 3.13 -7.47 -14.90
N VAL A 75 3.86 -6.47 -15.40
CA VAL A 75 3.30 -5.42 -16.26
C VAL A 75 2.86 -5.98 -17.61
N ASP A 76 3.61 -6.91 -18.19
CA ASP A 76 3.26 -7.53 -19.48
C ASP A 76 1.97 -8.34 -19.39
N GLU A 77 1.81 -9.14 -18.32
CA GLU A 77 0.64 -9.98 -18.07
C GLU A 77 -0.56 -9.19 -17.53
N CYS A 78 -0.33 -8.04 -16.88
CA CYS A 78 -1.38 -7.22 -16.30
C CYS A 78 -2.25 -6.58 -17.41
N PRO A 79 -3.59 -6.66 -17.33
CA PRO A 79 -4.46 -5.89 -18.21
C PRO A 79 -4.31 -4.38 -17.95
N LYS A 80 -5.02 -3.55 -18.74
CA LYS A 80 -5.18 -2.15 -18.36
C LYS A 80 -6.00 -2.04 -17.09
N VAL A 81 -5.57 -1.12 -16.20
CA VAL A 81 -6.18 -0.92 -14.89
C VAL A 81 -6.68 0.50 -14.72
N ASP A 82 -7.72 0.67 -13.93
CA ASP A 82 -8.27 1.97 -13.54
C ASP A 82 -7.65 2.47 -12.23
N GLY A 83 -7.00 1.57 -11.49
CA GLY A 83 -6.33 1.93 -10.26
C GLY A 83 -5.22 0.97 -9.88
N VAL A 84 -4.27 1.49 -9.09
CA VAL A 84 -3.16 0.72 -8.52
C VAL A 84 -3.08 1.03 -7.02
N SER A 85 -3.07 -0.03 -6.22
CA SER A 85 -2.88 0.03 -4.77
C SER A 85 -1.56 -0.64 -4.41
N HIS A 86 -0.56 0.17 -4.07
CA HIS A 86 0.77 -0.28 -3.67
C HIS A 86 0.81 -0.54 -2.17
N ASN A 87 0.81 -1.82 -1.76
CA ASN A 87 0.87 -2.21 -0.35
C ASN A 87 2.07 -3.10 -0.01
N ALA A 88 2.78 -3.62 -1.02
CA ALA A 88 3.97 -4.43 -0.77
C ALA A 88 4.99 -3.64 0.04
N GLY A 89 5.50 -4.25 1.09
CA GLY A 89 6.50 -3.62 1.95
C GLY A 89 6.94 -4.56 3.07
N ILE A 90 8.10 -4.24 3.61
CA ILE A 90 8.71 -4.88 4.79
C ILE A 90 9.08 -3.81 5.80
N ALA A 91 9.18 -4.21 7.07
CA ALA A 91 9.71 -3.38 8.14
C ALA A 91 10.92 -4.07 8.76
N LYS A 92 11.90 -3.28 9.19
CA LYS A 92 13.05 -3.71 10.00
C LYS A 92 13.39 -2.60 10.97
N ILE A 93 13.46 -2.94 12.25
CA ILE A 93 13.85 -2.03 13.32
C ILE A 93 15.34 -2.20 13.59
N ILE A 94 16.18 -1.34 13.01
CA ILE A 94 17.63 -1.41 13.11
C ILE A 94 18.18 -0.02 13.46
N PRO A 95 18.83 0.12 14.65
CA PRO A 95 19.47 1.38 15.02
C PRO A 95 20.55 1.80 14.01
N VAL A 96 20.70 3.12 13.77
CA VAL A 96 21.62 3.69 12.74
C VAL A 96 23.01 3.06 12.77
N LYS A 97 23.58 2.85 13.95
CA LYS A 97 24.92 2.25 14.12
C LYS A 97 25.05 0.79 13.64
N ARG A 98 23.93 0.10 13.40
CA ARG A 98 23.87 -1.30 12.96
C ARG A 98 23.35 -1.46 11.54
N ILE A 99 23.10 -0.37 10.83
CA ILE A 99 22.66 -0.42 9.43
C ILE A 99 23.77 -1.04 8.59
N SER A 100 23.42 -2.06 7.82
CA SER A 100 24.28 -2.62 6.77
C SER A 100 23.75 -2.23 5.39
N GLN A 101 24.64 -2.28 4.40
CA GLN A 101 24.26 -2.05 3.00
C GLN A 101 23.15 -3.01 2.57
N GLU A 102 23.26 -4.29 2.90
CA GLU A 102 22.27 -5.34 2.58
C GLU A 102 20.88 -5.01 3.13
N ASN A 103 20.79 -4.64 4.42
CA ASN A 103 19.53 -4.25 5.03
C ASN A 103 18.92 -3.02 4.38
N LEU A 104 19.77 -2.04 4.01
CA LEU A 104 19.30 -0.83 3.36
C LEU A 104 18.79 -1.13 1.94
N GLU A 105 19.52 -1.92 1.17
CA GLU A 105 19.13 -2.34 -0.19
C GLU A 105 17.82 -3.13 -0.16
N GLU A 106 17.65 -4.06 0.77
CA GLU A 106 16.42 -4.86 0.89
C GLU A 106 15.20 -3.98 1.22
N ILE A 107 15.33 -3.09 2.22
CA ILE A 107 14.18 -2.28 2.67
C ILE A 107 13.81 -1.21 1.64
N VAL A 108 14.81 -0.53 1.06
CA VAL A 108 14.56 0.51 0.05
C VAL A 108 14.15 -0.11 -1.27
N GLY A 109 14.75 -1.24 -1.65
CA GLY A 109 14.40 -2.01 -2.84
C GLY A 109 12.94 -2.41 -2.84
N THR A 110 12.48 -3.04 -1.75
CA THR A 110 11.11 -3.51 -1.62
C THR A 110 10.11 -2.37 -1.44
N ASN A 111 10.40 -1.42 -0.54
CA ASN A 111 9.41 -0.41 -0.12
C ASN A 111 9.33 0.79 -1.05
N ALA A 112 10.42 1.14 -1.74
CA ALA A 112 10.47 2.33 -2.58
C ALA A 112 10.74 2.00 -4.05
N PHE A 113 11.86 1.33 -4.39
CA PHE A 113 12.21 1.10 -5.78
C PHE A 113 11.18 0.23 -6.50
N GLY A 114 10.73 -0.85 -5.89
CA GLY A 114 9.71 -1.73 -6.47
C GLY A 114 8.44 -1.01 -6.90
N PRO A 115 7.72 -0.34 -5.99
CA PRO A 115 6.50 0.39 -6.36
C PRO A 115 6.75 1.57 -7.32
N ILE A 116 7.89 2.27 -7.24
CA ILE A 116 8.25 3.33 -8.18
C ILE A 116 8.47 2.76 -9.59
N LEU A 117 9.25 1.69 -9.73
CA LEU A 117 9.51 1.03 -11.01
C LEU A 117 8.25 0.40 -11.61
N LEU A 118 7.42 -0.23 -10.78
CA LEU A 118 6.14 -0.76 -11.23
C LEU A 118 5.24 0.36 -11.77
N THR A 119 5.12 1.49 -11.05
CA THR A 119 4.37 2.66 -11.50
C THR A 119 4.93 3.19 -12.83
N GLN A 120 6.25 3.35 -12.93
CA GLN A 120 6.92 3.83 -14.13
C GLN A 120 6.63 2.93 -15.33
N LEU A 121 6.73 1.60 -15.17
CA LEU A 121 6.46 0.66 -16.24
C LEU A 121 4.98 0.63 -16.64
N LEU A 122 4.05 0.68 -15.69
CA LEU A 122 2.62 0.76 -15.98
C LEU A 122 2.26 2.02 -16.78
N VAL A 123 2.81 3.17 -16.40
CA VAL A 123 2.61 4.45 -17.11
C VAL A 123 3.23 4.40 -18.50
N ARG A 124 4.51 3.99 -18.62
CA ARG A 124 5.23 3.89 -19.89
C ARG A 124 4.52 2.99 -20.89
N ASN A 125 3.99 1.85 -20.43
CA ASN A 125 3.29 0.88 -21.28
C ASN A 125 1.79 1.19 -21.44
N LYS A 126 1.33 2.37 -20.98
CA LYS A 126 -0.08 2.82 -21.07
C LYS A 126 -1.07 1.80 -20.46
N LYS A 127 -0.65 1.15 -19.37
CA LYS A 127 -1.45 0.16 -18.64
C LYS A 127 -2.40 0.80 -17.63
N ILE A 128 -2.27 2.10 -17.34
CA ILE A 128 -3.21 2.85 -16.49
C ILE A 128 -4.15 3.65 -17.39
N ASN A 129 -5.45 3.50 -17.19
CA ASN A 129 -6.46 4.24 -17.91
C ASN A 129 -6.43 5.73 -17.53
N ASN A 130 -6.83 6.61 -18.47
CA ASN A 130 -7.07 8.02 -18.14
C ASN A 130 -8.10 8.12 -17.01
N LYS A 131 -7.95 9.11 -16.15
CA LYS A 131 -8.73 9.30 -14.92
C LYS A 131 -8.54 8.18 -13.88
N GLY A 132 -7.48 7.37 -14.02
CA GLY A 132 -7.10 6.34 -13.06
C GLY A 132 -6.65 6.92 -11.71
N SER A 133 -6.38 6.03 -10.76
CA SER A 133 -5.91 6.41 -9.42
C SER A 133 -4.80 5.49 -8.93
N ILE A 134 -3.71 6.07 -8.42
CA ILE A 134 -2.60 5.35 -7.80
C ILE A 134 -2.57 5.70 -6.32
N VAL A 135 -2.53 4.68 -5.46
CA VAL A 135 -2.50 4.85 -4.01
C VAL A 135 -1.32 4.08 -3.42
N PHE A 136 -0.47 4.76 -2.69
CA PHE A 136 0.64 4.15 -1.98
C PHE A 136 0.32 3.99 -0.49
N THR A 137 0.53 2.80 0.06
CA THR A 137 0.62 2.60 1.50
C THR A 137 2.01 3.05 1.96
N SER A 138 2.10 4.30 2.38
CA SER A 138 3.28 4.84 3.04
C SER A 138 3.26 4.49 4.54
N SER A 139 3.57 5.42 5.42
CA SER A 139 3.52 5.29 6.88
C SER A 139 3.45 6.66 7.52
N LEU A 140 3.09 6.76 8.80
CA LEU A 140 3.41 7.94 9.59
C LEU A 140 4.92 8.15 9.64
N SER A 141 5.69 7.04 9.74
CA SER A 141 7.16 7.08 9.76
C SER A 141 7.71 7.64 8.46
N GLY A 142 8.55 8.68 8.59
CA GLY A 142 9.17 9.36 7.46
C GLY A 142 8.37 10.52 6.88
N VAL A 143 7.12 10.75 7.35
CA VAL A 143 6.28 11.87 6.92
C VAL A 143 5.88 12.74 8.10
N TYR A 144 5.38 12.14 9.18
CA TYR A 144 4.82 12.84 10.33
C TYR A 144 5.63 12.61 11.62
N CYS A 145 6.15 11.42 11.81
CA CYS A 145 6.95 11.03 12.97
C CYS A 145 7.99 9.97 12.58
N VAL A 146 8.75 9.50 13.56
CA VAL A 146 9.69 8.37 13.42
C VAL A 146 9.96 7.81 14.81
N HIS A 147 10.17 6.49 14.91
CA HIS A 147 10.55 5.82 16.15
C HIS A 147 12.00 5.34 16.10
N TYR A 148 12.52 5.02 17.28
CA TYR A 148 13.89 4.51 17.40
C TYR A 148 14.08 3.24 16.57
N GLY A 149 15.14 3.22 15.76
CA GLY A 149 15.48 2.09 14.88
C GLY A 149 14.75 2.07 13.53
N GLU A 150 13.81 2.96 13.26
CA GLU A 150 13.04 3.00 12.02
C GLU A 150 13.65 3.88 10.92
N SER A 151 14.87 4.37 11.07
CA SER A 151 15.44 5.36 10.13
C SER A 151 15.46 4.89 8.66
N MET A 152 15.81 3.62 8.38
CA MET A 152 15.76 3.06 7.02
C MET A 152 14.33 2.91 6.51
N TYR A 153 13.44 2.41 7.36
CA TYR A 153 12.01 2.27 7.05
C TYR A 153 11.39 3.63 6.74
N ALA A 154 11.63 4.61 7.62
CA ALA A 154 11.17 5.99 7.45
C ALA A 154 11.69 6.61 6.14
N ALA A 155 12.98 6.42 5.83
CA ALA A 155 13.55 6.86 4.55
C ALA A 155 12.83 6.24 3.35
N SER A 156 12.56 4.93 3.38
CA SER A 156 11.86 4.22 2.30
C SER A 156 10.41 4.70 2.11
N LYS A 157 9.69 4.96 3.21
CA LYS A 157 8.30 5.44 3.17
C LYS A 157 8.21 6.93 2.84
N GLY A 158 9.16 7.74 3.31
CA GLY A 158 9.31 9.14 2.92
C GLY A 158 9.57 9.31 1.42
N ALA A 159 10.37 8.41 0.82
CA ALA A 159 10.62 8.39 -0.62
C ALA A 159 9.33 8.20 -1.43
N LEU A 160 8.42 7.30 -1.01
CA LEU A 160 7.11 7.14 -1.67
C LEU A 160 6.27 8.41 -1.59
N SER A 161 6.25 9.07 -0.44
CA SER A 161 5.49 10.31 -0.23
C SER A 161 6.00 11.47 -1.09
N GLY A 162 7.32 11.54 -1.28
CA GLY A 162 7.96 12.48 -2.21
C GLY A 162 7.62 12.15 -3.66
N PHE A 163 7.80 10.88 -4.06
CA PHE A 163 7.50 10.41 -5.42
C PHE A 163 6.03 10.64 -5.80
N ALA A 164 5.10 10.35 -4.89
CA ALA A 164 3.67 10.50 -5.14
C ALA A 164 3.29 11.95 -5.51
N LYS A 165 3.91 12.96 -4.88
CA LYS A 165 3.69 14.38 -5.20
C LYS A 165 4.15 14.72 -6.62
N GLY A 166 5.36 14.27 -6.99
CA GLY A 166 5.88 14.46 -8.35
C GLY A 166 5.00 13.78 -9.40
N ALA A 167 4.67 12.50 -9.17
CA ALA A 167 3.82 11.73 -10.06
C ALA A 167 2.40 12.31 -10.19
N ALA A 168 1.83 12.85 -9.10
CA ALA A 168 0.54 13.53 -9.14
C ALA A 168 0.53 14.73 -10.10
N LEU A 169 1.62 15.53 -10.08
CA LEU A 169 1.78 16.67 -10.99
C LEU A 169 1.97 16.21 -12.44
N GLU A 170 2.86 15.23 -12.66
CA GLU A 170 3.21 14.76 -14.00
C GLU A 170 2.06 14.03 -14.71
N LEU A 171 1.22 13.33 -13.97
CA LEU A 171 0.12 12.53 -14.52
C LEU A 171 -1.23 13.27 -14.55
N ALA A 172 -1.28 14.51 -14.03
CA ALA A 172 -2.51 15.31 -13.96
C ALA A 172 -3.16 15.57 -15.32
N ALA A 173 -2.36 15.77 -16.38
CA ALA A 173 -2.87 15.98 -17.74
C ALA A 173 -3.68 14.76 -18.27
N GLN A 174 -3.43 13.55 -17.75
CA GLN A 174 -4.18 12.33 -18.06
C GLN A 174 -5.36 12.12 -17.10
N GLY A 175 -5.55 13.02 -16.15
CA GLY A 175 -6.54 12.92 -15.07
C GLY A 175 -6.19 11.84 -14.05
N ILE A 176 -4.98 11.28 -14.07
CA ILE A 176 -4.56 10.25 -13.12
C ILE A 176 -4.21 10.92 -11.79
N ARG A 177 -4.82 10.45 -10.71
CA ARG A 177 -4.58 10.94 -9.35
C ARG A 177 -3.57 10.04 -8.65
N VAL A 178 -2.72 10.62 -7.81
CA VAL A 178 -1.71 9.87 -7.04
C VAL A 178 -1.72 10.37 -5.60
N ASN A 179 -1.98 9.47 -4.63
CA ASN A 179 -2.07 9.80 -3.23
C ASN A 179 -1.35 8.75 -2.36
N CYS A 180 -1.08 9.12 -1.12
CA CYS A 180 -0.57 8.20 -0.09
C CYS A 180 -1.57 8.08 1.05
N VAL A 181 -1.71 6.87 1.60
CA VAL A 181 -2.23 6.65 2.95
C VAL A 181 -1.05 6.36 3.88
N ASN A 182 -1.10 6.93 5.07
CA ASN A 182 -0.02 6.90 6.04
C ASN A 182 -0.53 6.27 7.35
N PRO A 183 -0.58 4.92 7.43
CA PRO A 183 -1.05 4.26 8.64
C PRO A 183 -0.06 4.43 9.80
N SER A 184 -0.58 4.45 11.02
CA SER A 184 0.14 4.14 12.24
C SER A 184 0.23 2.62 12.43
N ILE A 185 0.30 2.13 13.67
CA ILE A 185 0.34 0.69 13.96
C ILE A 185 -1.00 0.04 13.59
N ILE A 186 -0.94 -0.88 12.63
CA ILE A 186 -2.07 -1.70 12.19
C ILE A 186 -1.84 -3.14 12.63
N GLN A 187 -2.87 -3.77 13.17
CA GLN A 187 -2.84 -5.19 13.56
C GLN A 187 -2.64 -6.09 12.35
N THR A 188 -1.39 -6.37 12.02
CA THR A 188 -0.96 -7.22 10.92
C THR A 188 0.20 -8.10 11.35
N ASN A 189 0.63 -9.01 10.50
CA ASN A 189 1.81 -9.84 10.75
C ASN A 189 3.14 -9.17 10.39
N ILE A 190 3.16 -7.90 9.99
CA ILE A 190 4.37 -7.23 9.49
C ILE A 190 5.49 -7.17 10.53
N PHE A 191 5.14 -7.02 11.81
CA PHE A 191 6.09 -6.99 12.93
C PHE A 191 6.30 -8.34 13.61
N LYS A 192 5.47 -9.37 13.35
CA LYS A 192 5.63 -10.70 13.96
C LYS A 192 6.92 -11.42 13.51
N ASN A 193 7.49 -11.02 12.38
CA ASN A 193 8.71 -11.63 11.85
C ASN A 193 9.99 -11.07 12.50
N GLU A 194 9.91 -10.09 13.39
CA GLU A 194 11.08 -9.43 13.99
C GLU A 194 11.47 -9.95 15.37
N GLY A 195 10.79 -11.00 15.86
CA GLY A 195 11.17 -11.68 17.11
C GLY A 195 10.85 -10.90 18.39
N GLU A 196 10.24 -9.73 18.31
CA GLU A 196 9.73 -9.03 19.48
C GLU A 196 8.36 -9.59 19.87
N ILE A 197 8.36 -10.41 20.91
CA ILE A 197 7.13 -10.78 21.62
C ILE A 197 6.78 -9.56 22.49
N ILE A 198 5.93 -8.68 21.99
CA ILE A 198 5.38 -7.57 22.79
C ILE A 198 4.42 -8.18 23.80
N SER A 199 4.63 -7.93 25.11
CA SER A 199 3.70 -8.40 26.14
C SER A 199 2.35 -7.69 26.04
N ASP A 200 1.31 -8.30 26.61
CA ASP A 200 -0.03 -7.70 26.62
C ASP A 200 -0.02 -6.32 27.34
N GLU A 201 0.80 -6.17 28.40
CA GLU A 201 0.96 -4.92 29.11
C GLU A 201 1.59 -3.84 28.20
N GLN A 202 2.66 -4.17 27.48
CA GLN A 202 3.30 -3.25 26.54
C GLN A 202 2.35 -2.87 25.40
N MET A 203 1.50 -3.81 24.97
CA MET A 203 0.48 -3.54 23.95
C MET A 203 -0.57 -2.60 24.49
N GLN A 204 -1.04 -2.80 25.72
CA GLN A 204 -2.01 -1.89 26.37
C GLN A 204 -1.42 -0.48 26.57
N GLU A 205 -0.16 -0.36 26.97
CA GLU A 205 0.53 0.92 27.06
C GLU A 205 0.58 1.65 25.71
N LYS A 206 0.92 0.94 24.63
CA LYS A 206 0.89 1.50 23.27
C LYS A 206 -0.51 2.01 22.89
N ILE A 207 -1.57 1.26 23.22
CA ILE A 207 -2.96 1.65 22.96
C ILE A 207 -3.32 2.97 23.67
N GLN A 208 -2.82 3.21 24.90
CA GLN A 208 -3.11 4.45 25.61
C GLN A 208 -2.58 5.71 24.90
N ASN A 209 -1.57 5.58 24.05
CA ASN A 209 -1.03 6.67 23.24
C ASN A 209 -1.93 7.05 22.05
N TYR A 210 -3.02 6.33 21.80
CA TYR A 210 -3.97 6.67 20.74
C TYR A 210 -5.19 7.38 21.33
N PRO A 211 -5.56 8.58 20.88
CA PRO A 211 -6.83 9.22 21.28
C PRO A 211 -8.05 8.31 21.14
N LEU A 212 -8.14 7.53 20.06
CA LEU A 212 -9.24 6.59 19.85
C LEU A 212 -9.12 5.27 20.64
N LYS A 213 -8.10 5.14 21.52
CA LYS A 213 -7.93 4.03 22.46
C LYS A 213 -7.98 2.63 21.85
N ARG A 214 -7.51 2.49 20.64
CA ARG A 214 -7.30 1.21 19.95
C ARG A 214 -6.18 1.31 18.92
N LEU A 215 -5.62 0.18 18.53
CA LEU A 215 -4.82 0.08 17.33
C LEU A 215 -5.71 0.07 16.08
N GLY A 216 -5.13 0.43 14.94
CA GLY A 216 -5.81 0.28 13.68
C GLY A 216 -5.97 -1.18 13.27
N VAL A 217 -7.02 -1.47 12.51
CA VAL A 217 -7.22 -2.76 11.83
C VAL A 217 -7.07 -2.57 10.32
N THR A 218 -6.87 -3.65 9.57
CA THR A 218 -6.61 -3.58 8.13
C THR A 218 -7.72 -2.86 7.35
N THR A 219 -8.98 -2.97 7.81
CA THR A 219 -10.12 -2.30 7.19
C THR A 219 -10.11 -0.78 7.38
N ASP A 220 -9.52 -0.25 8.46
CA ASP A 220 -9.36 1.21 8.61
C ASP A 220 -8.52 1.80 7.47
N VAL A 221 -7.55 1.02 6.96
CA VAL A 221 -6.68 1.45 5.87
C VAL A 221 -7.27 1.11 4.50
N SER A 222 -7.86 -0.08 4.34
CA SER A 222 -8.39 -0.51 3.04
C SER A 222 -9.56 0.37 2.57
N TRP A 223 -10.39 0.90 3.45
CA TRP A 223 -11.45 1.82 3.07
C TRP A 223 -10.92 3.19 2.61
N ALA A 224 -9.80 3.64 3.14
CA ALA A 224 -9.11 4.81 2.60
C ALA A 224 -8.56 4.56 1.18
N HIS A 225 -8.07 3.34 0.89
CA HIS A 225 -7.72 2.94 -0.47
C HIS A 225 -8.94 2.91 -1.39
N VAL A 226 -10.05 2.30 -0.98
CA VAL A 226 -11.30 2.31 -1.75
C VAL A 226 -11.75 3.74 -2.04
N PHE A 227 -11.71 4.63 -1.05
CA PHE A 227 -12.01 6.07 -1.24
C PHE A 227 -11.13 6.69 -2.32
N PHE A 228 -9.80 6.53 -2.27
CA PHE A 228 -8.90 7.10 -3.26
C PHE A 228 -9.01 6.44 -4.64
N LEU A 229 -9.39 5.18 -4.73
CA LEU A 229 -9.59 4.46 -6.00
C LEU A 229 -10.94 4.80 -6.65
N SER A 230 -11.89 5.30 -5.87
CA SER A 230 -13.24 5.62 -6.31
C SER A 230 -13.38 7.06 -6.84
N ASP A 231 -14.54 7.39 -7.38
CA ASP A 231 -14.86 8.72 -7.86
C ASP A 231 -15.15 9.71 -6.73
N ALA A 232 -15.35 9.22 -5.50
CA ALA A 232 -15.54 10.05 -4.30
C ALA A 232 -14.34 10.98 -4.02
N SER A 233 -13.14 10.63 -4.51
CA SER A 233 -11.92 11.42 -4.36
C SER A 233 -11.46 12.09 -5.67
N SER A 234 -12.35 12.32 -6.63
CA SER A 234 -12.02 12.81 -7.99
C SER A 234 -11.28 14.15 -8.02
N TRP A 235 -11.31 14.94 -6.95
CA TRP A 235 -10.63 16.23 -6.83
C TRP A 235 -9.49 16.23 -5.79
N ILE A 236 -8.95 15.02 -5.48
CA ILE A 236 -7.89 14.85 -4.47
C ILE A 236 -6.69 14.15 -5.10
N THR A 237 -5.54 14.84 -5.17
CA THR A 237 -4.27 14.29 -5.66
C THR A 237 -3.07 14.92 -4.93
N GLY A 238 -1.98 14.18 -4.79
CA GLY A 238 -0.72 14.64 -4.21
C GLY A 238 -0.70 14.71 -2.68
N ILE A 239 -1.70 14.14 -1.98
CA ILE A 239 -1.78 14.23 -0.52
C ILE A 239 -1.20 13.00 0.18
N ASN A 240 -0.86 13.20 1.45
CA ASN A 240 -0.58 12.17 2.44
C ASN A 240 -1.70 12.19 3.48
N LEU A 241 -2.47 11.09 3.58
CA LEU A 241 -3.59 10.95 4.51
C LEU A 241 -3.19 10.09 5.70
N PRO A 242 -3.04 10.66 6.92
CA PRO A 242 -2.79 9.86 8.12
C PRO A 242 -4.02 9.02 8.49
N ILE A 243 -3.76 7.74 8.85
CA ILE A 243 -4.75 6.79 9.37
C ILE A 243 -4.19 6.28 10.70
N ASP A 244 -4.43 7.03 11.77
CA ASP A 244 -3.61 6.92 12.98
C ASP A 244 -4.37 7.00 14.31
N GLY A 245 -5.71 7.08 14.28
CA GLY A 245 -6.50 7.21 15.51
C GLY A 245 -6.17 8.45 16.34
N GLY A 246 -5.60 9.49 15.70
CA GLY A 246 -5.21 10.76 16.31
C GLY A 246 -3.80 10.75 16.94
N TYR A 247 -2.99 9.74 16.67
CA TYR A 247 -1.66 9.56 17.25
C TYR A 247 -0.73 10.79 17.09
N ILE A 248 -0.76 11.45 15.94
CA ILE A 248 0.10 12.62 15.69
C ILE A 248 -0.41 13.93 16.31
N LEU A 249 -1.52 13.91 17.02
CA LEU A 249 -2.09 15.11 17.67
C LEU A 249 -1.57 15.33 19.10
N ILE A 250 -0.86 14.35 19.67
CA ILE A 250 -0.38 14.36 21.06
C ILE A 250 1.13 14.18 21.13
#